data_86357fbc2ddb391f9aac718ad7f33b36
#
_entry.id   86357fbc2ddb391f9aac718ad7f33b36
#
_cell.length_a   1.000
_cell.length_b   1.000
_cell.length_c   1.000
_cell.angle_alpha   90.00
_cell.angle_beta   90.00
_cell.angle_gamma   90.00
#
_symmetry.space_group_name_H-M   'P 1'
#
loop_
_entity.id
_entity.type
_entity.pdbx_description
1 polymer ?
#
loop_
_entity_poly.entity_id
_entity_poly.type
_entity_poly.pdbx_seq_one_letter_code
_entity_poly.pdbx_strand_id
1 'polypeptide(L)'
;MSAQQLILDDIMRTTVSPYEELLAYEYLYSRKGESLKKLSDATVKKGILPSYLLKERAGLFGVEGDYGKMTAYIDSKLGKCSFVVNGAYGWPEKLKDSARPAPVLYYRGDLGLVESKNVSIVGAREASDAGMSRAHAAAKKLIGADVTIVTGLAKGVDTAAAKAVAQSNGKGRIIGVIGTPIDEYYPRENRQLQDWVAERNLLLSQVPFYKYKIQPFTSKRNYFPERNELMAAVSDATVVVEASDRSGVLHQAKACLRMGRPLFIMRSCAENPAVSWPSRFIGKPGVQILDDISQVLEAISA
;
A
#
# COMPACT_ATOMS: atom_id res chain seq x y z
N MET A 1 31.61 -32.09 8.02
CA MET A 1 30.34 -31.74 8.69
C MET A 1 29.33 -32.83 8.38
N SER A 2 28.60 -33.32 9.38
CA SER A 2 27.58 -34.35 9.14
C SER A 2 26.33 -33.75 8.48
N ALA A 3 25.56 -34.55 7.73
CA ALA A 3 24.30 -34.11 7.14
C ALA A 3 23.33 -33.56 8.19
N GLN A 4 23.37 -34.04 9.43
CA GLN A 4 22.62 -33.51 10.57
C GLN A 4 23.07 -32.11 10.97
N GLN A 5 24.39 -31.81 10.89
CA GLN A 5 24.91 -30.47 11.19
C GLN A 5 24.47 -29.47 10.12
N LEU A 6 24.44 -29.86 8.85
CA LEU A 6 23.94 -29.04 7.73
C LEU A 6 22.45 -28.77 7.85
N ILE A 7 21.65 -29.76 8.27
CA ILE A 7 20.20 -29.60 8.50
C ILE A 7 19.95 -28.71 9.71
N LEU A 8 20.71 -28.88 10.81
CA LEU A 8 20.61 -28.00 12.00
C LEU A 8 21.03 -26.55 11.69
N ASP A 9 22.13 -26.38 10.91
CA ASP A 9 22.56 -25.04 10.48
C ASP A 9 21.53 -24.38 9.54
N ASP A 10 20.87 -25.17 8.69
CA ASP A 10 19.80 -24.71 7.81
C ASP A 10 18.52 -24.37 8.62
N ILE A 11 18.15 -25.19 9.59
CA ILE A 11 17.04 -24.92 10.53
C ILE A 11 17.35 -23.71 11.43
N MET A 12 18.58 -23.55 11.90
CA MET A 12 19.02 -22.40 12.70
C MET A 12 19.12 -21.11 11.87
N ARG A 13 19.38 -21.22 10.56
CA ARG A 13 19.31 -20.10 9.61
C ARG A 13 17.88 -19.69 9.25
N THR A 14 16.88 -20.55 9.48
CA THR A 14 15.48 -20.34 9.08
C THR A 14 14.57 -19.83 10.19
N THR A 15 15.01 -19.63 11.41
CA THR A 15 14.22 -18.94 12.44
C THR A 15 14.33 -17.42 12.27
N VAL A 16 13.55 -16.89 11.32
CA VAL A 16 13.37 -15.46 11.19
C VAL A 16 12.50 -14.98 12.36
N SER A 17 13.04 -14.10 13.19
CA SER A 17 12.23 -13.38 14.20
C SER A 17 11.62 -12.15 13.53
N PRO A 18 10.31 -12.12 13.23
CA PRO A 18 9.69 -10.97 12.59
C PRO A 18 9.88 -9.69 13.40
N TYR A 19 9.91 -9.78 14.73
CA TYR A 19 10.11 -8.63 15.61
C TYR A 19 11.53 -8.03 15.48
N GLU A 20 12.57 -8.88 15.42
CA GLU A 20 13.93 -8.38 15.20
C GLU A 20 14.08 -7.72 13.83
N GLU A 21 13.43 -8.27 12.81
CA GLU A 21 13.41 -7.69 11.46
C GLU A 21 12.70 -6.35 11.42
N LEU A 22 11.57 -6.23 12.13
CA LEU A 22 10.88 -4.96 12.29
C LEU A 22 11.77 -3.90 12.94
N LEU A 23 12.43 -4.22 14.06
CA LEU A 23 13.30 -3.27 14.76
C LEU A 23 14.50 -2.87 13.89
N ALA A 24 15.10 -3.82 13.18
CA ALA A 24 16.17 -3.54 12.24
C ALA A 24 15.72 -2.60 11.10
N TYR A 25 14.54 -2.86 10.53
CA TYR A 25 13.94 -2.01 9.51
C TYR A 25 13.69 -0.58 10.00
N GLU A 26 13.03 -0.43 11.16
CA GLU A 26 12.72 0.87 11.76
C GLU A 26 13.99 1.67 12.05
N TYR A 27 15.02 1.00 12.55
CA TYR A 27 16.31 1.62 12.81
C TYR A 27 17.01 2.07 11.53
N LEU A 28 17.15 1.17 10.55
CA LEU A 28 17.76 1.48 9.26
C LEU A 28 17.04 2.64 8.58
N TYR A 29 15.71 2.62 8.55
CA TYR A 29 14.93 3.68 7.91
C TYR A 29 15.06 5.03 8.65
N SER A 30 15.26 5.02 9.95
CA SER A 30 15.46 6.24 10.74
C SER A 30 16.72 7.02 10.37
N ARG A 31 17.71 6.36 9.78
CA ARG A 31 19.01 6.96 9.47
C ARG A 31 18.89 8.04 8.38
N LYS A 32 19.81 9.03 8.46
CA LYS A 32 19.85 10.15 7.51
C LYS A 32 20.09 9.64 6.08
N GLY A 33 19.29 10.13 5.14
CA GLY A 33 19.41 9.81 3.72
C GLY A 33 18.79 8.46 3.31
N GLU A 34 18.18 7.71 4.24
CA GLU A 34 17.45 6.49 3.92
C GLU A 34 16.04 6.78 3.42
N SER A 35 15.55 5.87 2.53
CA SER A 35 14.24 5.92 1.92
C SER A 35 13.73 4.50 1.68
N LEU A 36 12.41 4.35 1.47
CA LEU A 36 11.82 3.06 1.13
C LEU A 36 12.52 2.41 -0.07
N LYS A 37 12.80 3.20 -1.12
CA LYS A 37 13.49 2.71 -2.32
C LYS A 37 14.86 2.13 -1.98
N LYS A 38 15.69 2.86 -1.22
CA LYS A 38 17.04 2.40 -0.86
C LYS A 38 17.00 1.13 -0.03
N LEU A 39 16.09 1.05 0.94
CA LEU A 39 15.94 -0.14 1.78
C LEU A 39 15.39 -1.32 0.99
N SER A 40 14.37 -1.11 0.14
CA SER A 40 13.86 -2.14 -0.77
C SER A 40 14.97 -2.70 -1.68
N ASP A 41 15.77 -1.80 -2.29
CA ASP A 41 16.89 -2.19 -3.18
C ASP A 41 18.02 -2.91 -2.41
N ALA A 42 18.24 -2.55 -1.13
CA ALA A 42 19.30 -3.13 -0.30
C ALA A 42 18.90 -4.43 0.41
N THR A 43 17.62 -4.70 0.58
CA THR A 43 17.08 -5.87 1.28
C THR A 43 16.26 -6.75 0.33
N VAL A 44 14.99 -6.46 0.13
CA VAL A 44 14.03 -7.33 -0.57
C VAL A 44 14.51 -7.74 -1.95
N LYS A 45 15.01 -6.80 -2.76
CA LYS A 45 15.51 -7.11 -4.12
C LYS A 45 16.79 -7.94 -4.12
N LYS A 46 17.52 -7.99 -3.03
CA LYS A 46 18.71 -8.85 -2.85
C LYS A 46 18.39 -10.15 -2.12
N GLY A 47 17.14 -10.35 -1.67
CA GLY A 47 16.74 -11.53 -0.89
C GLY A 47 17.37 -11.56 0.50
N ILE A 48 17.72 -10.41 1.09
CA ILE A 48 18.28 -10.34 2.44
C ILE A 48 17.32 -9.60 3.39
N LEU A 49 17.37 -10.00 4.65
CA LEU A 49 16.53 -9.43 5.70
C LEU A 49 17.10 -8.11 6.28
N PRO A 50 16.27 -7.23 6.82
CA PRO A 50 16.72 -6.00 7.47
C PRO A 50 17.78 -6.20 8.56
N SER A 51 17.66 -7.25 9.38
CA SER A 51 18.64 -7.55 10.44
C SER A 51 20.02 -7.87 9.89
N TYR A 52 20.08 -8.57 8.75
CA TYR A 52 21.35 -8.85 8.07
C TYR A 52 22.01 -7.56 7.56
N LEU A 53 21.24 -6.71 6.89
CA LEU A 53 21.71 -5.40 6.41
C LEU A 53 22.18 -4.52 7.59
N LEU A 54 21.47 -4.58 8.73
CA LEU A 54 21.84 -3.85 9.92
C LEU A 54 23.20 -4.32 10.47
N LYS A 55 23.41 -5.65 10.58
CA LYS A 55 24.68 -6.23 11.01
C LYS A 55 25.83 -5.85 10.08
N GLU A 56 25.61 -5.91 8.77
CA GLU A 56 26.59 -5.52 7.75
C GLU A 56 27.01 -4.04 7.92
N ARG A 57 26.05 -3.12 8.17
CA ARG A 57 26.29 -1.67 8.27
C ARG A 57 26.82 -1.24 9.65
N ALA A 58 26.42 -1.92 10.73
CA ALA A 58 26.86 -1.61 12.09
C ALA A 58 28.30 -2.07 12.36
N GLY A 59 28.79 -3.07 11.63
CA GLY A 59 30.13 -3.65 11.79
C GLY A 59 30.40 -4.10 13.23
N LEU A 60 31.69 -4.01 13.66
CA LEU A 60 32.14 -4.36 15.01
C LEU A 60 31.70 -3.36 16.12
N PHE A 61 31.22 -2.18 15.74
CA PHE A 61 30.89 -1.10 16.70
C PHE A 61 29.45 -1.17 17.22
N GLY A 62 28.63 -2.10 16.68
CA GLY A 62 27.27 -2.30 17.14
C GLY A 62 26.29 -1.21 16.68
N VAL A 63 25.08 -1.25 17.21
CA VAL A 63 24.01 -0.30 16.91
C VAL A 63 24.14 0.91 17.84
N GLU A 64 24.48 2.07 17.28
CA GLU A 64 24.69 3.31 18.02
C GLU A 64 23.39 4.14 18.17
N GLY A 65 23.35 4.95 19.22
CA GLY A 65 22.37 6.01 19.43
C GLY A 65 21.06 5.56 20.07
N ASP A 66 19.93 6.07 19.55
CA ASP A 66 18.60 5.96 20.18
C ASP A 66 17.88 4.61 19.99
N TYR A 67 18.60 3.48 19.76
CA TYR A 67 17.98 2.18 19.49
C TYR A 67 17.01 1.76 20.60
N GLY A 68 17.41 1.86 21.87
CA GLY A 68 16.55 1.54 23.01
C GLY A 68 15.31 2.43 23.11
N LYS A 69 15.45 3.73 22.84
CA LYS A 69 14.31 4.66 22.79
C LYS A 69 13.38 4.34 21.60
N MET A 70 13.95 3.99 20.46
CA MET A 70 13.18 3.55 19.30
C MET A 70 12.41 2.27 19.60
N THR A 71 13.05 1.26 20.16
CA THR A 71 12.42 0.00 20.54
C THR A 71 11.23 0.23 21.48
N ALA A 72 11.43 0.96 22.58
CA ALA A 72 10.36 1.30 23.51
C ALA A 72 9.19 2.04 22.84
N TYR A 73 9.49 2.92 21.87
CA TYR A 73 8.47 3.60 21.11
C TYR A 73 7.70 2.64 20.18
N ILE A 74 8.39 1.75 19.47
CA ILE A 74 7.75 0.73 18.60
C ILE A 74 6.86 -0.19 19.45
N ASP A 75 7.35 -0.68 20.59
CA ASP A 75 6.58 -1.55 21.50
C ASP A 75 5.27 -0.90 21.93
N SER A 76 5.29 0.41 22.21
CA SER A 76 4.08 1.17 22.55
C SER A 76 3.02 1.21 21.41
N LYS A 77 3.41 0.89 20.18
CA LYS A 77 2.55 0.90 18.98
C LYS A 77 2.00 -0.48 18.63
N LEU A 78 2.79 -1.54 18.84
CA LEU A 78 2.47 -2.91 18.41
C LEU A 78 1.20 -3.49 19.08
N GLY A 79 0.80 -3.00 20.26
CA GLY A 79 -0.47 -3.40 20.87
C GLY A 79 -1.75 -3.00 20.11
N LYS A 80 -1.62 -2.18 19.06
CA LYS A 80 -2.74 -1.61 18.29
C LYS A 80 -2.78 -2.05 16.84
N CYS A 81 -1.78 -2.75 16.36
CA CYS A 81 -1.65 -3.21 14.98
C CYS A 81 -0.81 -4.49 14.92
N SER A 82 -0.90 -5.15 13.78
CA SER A 82 0.00 -6.24 13.39
C SER A 82 0.95 -5.76 12.29
N PHE A 83 1.96 -6.58 12.01
CA PHE A 83 2.89 -6.34 10.91
C PHE A 83 3.31 -7.65 10.26
N VAL A 84 3.79 -7.57 9.02
CA VAL A 84 4.45 -8.67 8.31
C VAL A 84 5.76 -8.20 7.70
N VAL A 85 6.71 -9.11 7.60
CA VAL A 85 8.05 -8.86 7.07
C VAL A 85 8.20 -9.56 5.74
N ASN A 86 8.71 -8.85 4.74
CA ASN A 86 8.99 -9.43 3.43
C ASN A 86 10.14 -10.43 3.54
N GLY A 87 9.90 -11.64 3.05
CA GLY A 87 10.83 -12.78 3.21
C GLY A 87 10.56 -13.63 4.45
N ALA A 88 9.58 -13.27 5.30
CA ALA A 88 9.10 -14.10 6.40
C ALA A 88 7.73 -14.72 6.10
N TYR A 89 7.31 -15.66 6.95
CA TYR A 89 5.99 -16.29 6.86
C TYR A 89 4.86 -15.25 6.95
N GLY A 90 3.81 -15.44 6.15
CA GLY A 90 2.62 -14.58 6.14
C GLY A 90 2.72 -13.36 5.23
N TRP A 91 3.82 -13.17 4.48
CA TRP A 91 3.87 -12.13 3.45
C TRP A 91 2.90 -12.46 2.30
N PRO A 92 2.04 -11.50 1.89
CA PRO A 92 1.09 -11.74 0.81
C PRO A 92 1.76 -12.07 -0.52
N GLU A 93 1.30 -13.15 -1.18
CA GLU A 93 1.83 -13.60 -2.47
C GLU A 93 1.68 -12.51 -3.55
N LYS A 94 0.52 -11.87 -3.60
CA LYS A 94 0.21 -10.79 -4.56
C LYS A 94 1.20 -9.62 -4.51
N LEU A 95 1.91 -9.43 -3.41
CA LEU A 95 2.87 -8.33 -3.25
C LEU A 95 4.30 -8.71 -3.63
N LYS A 96 4.56 -9.96 -4.02
CA LYS A 96 5.91 -10.41 -4.41
C LYS A 96 6.40 -9.77 -5.70
N ASP A 97 5.51 -9.41 -6.62
CA ASP A 97 5.82 -8.73 -7.89
C ASP A 97 5.76 -7.20 -7.81
N SER A 98 5.66 -6.64 -6.61
CA SER A 98 5.64 -5.19 -6.43
C SER A 98 6.88 -4.53 -7.02
N ALA A 99 6.69 -3.48 -7.82
CA ALA A 99 7.80 -2.69 -8.40
C ALA A 99 8.69 -2.04 -7.34
N ARG A 100 8.14 -1.81 -6.15
CA ARG A 100 8.87 -1.32 -4.98
C ARG A 100 8.35 -2.03 -3.73
N PRO A 101 8.81 -3.28 -3.50
CA PRO A 101 8.36 -4.04 -2.35
C PRO A 101 8.84 -3.40 -1.04
N ALA A 102 7.92 -3.25 -0.09
CA ALA A 102 8.26 -2.80 1.25
C ALA A 102 8.93 -3.93 2.04
N PRO A 103 9.97 -3.67 2.85
CA PRO A 103 10.52 -4.68 3.76
C PRO A 103 9.55 -5.07 4.88
N VAL A 104 8.69 -4.14 5.31
CA VAL A 104 7.69 -4.34 6.37
C VAL A 104 6.38 -3.67 5.98
N LEU A 105 5.27 -4.33 6.26
CA LEU A 105 3.92 -3.77 6.19
C LEU A 105 3.27 -3.83 7.57
N TYR A 106 2.59 -2.75 7.93
CA TYR A 106 1.74 -2.67 9.12
C TYR A 106 0.29 -2.80 8.70
N TYR A 107 -0.52 -3.50 9.50
CA TYR A 107 -1.93 -3.68 9.18
C TYR A 107 -2.82 -3.77 10.41
N ARG A 108 -4.10 -3.51 10.21
CA ARG A 108 -5.20 -3.77 11.13
C ARG A 108 -6.33 -4.42 10.34
N GLY A 109 -6.94 -5.45 10.90
CA GLY A 109 -7.99 -6.23 10.23
C GLY A 109 -7.48 -7.49 9.53
N ASP A 110 -8.17 -7.92 8.49
CA ASP A 110 -7.92 -9.19 7.79
C ASP A 110 -6.92 -9.03 6.63
N LEU A 111 -5.66 -9.42 6.85
CA LEU A 111 -4.62 -9.39 5.83
C LEU A 111 -4.92 -10.29 4.62
N GLY A 112 -5.71 -11.34 4.81
CA GLY A 112 -6.11 -12.26 3.73
C GLY A 112 -6.88 -11.58 2.60
N LEU A 113 -7.49 -10.41 2.85
CA LEU A 113 -8.14 -9.63 1.80
C LEU A 113 -7.18 -9.19 0.67
N VAL A 114 -5.88 -9.14 0.90
CA VAL A 114 -4.90 -8.83 -0.15
C VAL A 114 -4.96 -9.87 -1.28
N GLU A 115 -5.23 -11.14 -0.96
CA GLU A 115 -5.28 -12.24 -1.94
C GLU A 115 -6.61 -12.33 -2.71
N SER A 116 -7.64 -11.57 -2.31
CA SER A 116 -8.92 -11.54 -3.04
C SER A 116 -8.79 -10.80 -4.39
N LYS A 117 -9.83 -10.85 -5.24
CA LYS A 117 -9.92 -9.98 -6.41
C LYS A 117 -10.09 -8.54 -5.96
N ASN A 118 -9.13 -7.67 -6.28
CA ASN A 118 -9.01 -6.33 -5.75
C ASN A 118 -8.99 -5.28 -6.87
N VAL A 119 -9.82 -4.25 -6.78
CA VAL A 119 -9.80 -3.12 -7.73
C VAL A 119 -9.65 -1.81 -6.98
N SER A 120 -8.60 -1.04 -7.34
CA SER A 120 -8.46 0.33 -6.85
C SER A 120 -9.44 1.26 -7.55
N ILE A 121 -10.17 2.07 -6.76
CA ILE A 121 -10.92 3.23 -7.25
C ILE A 121 -10.26 4.47 -6.68
N VAL A 122 -9.73 5.32 -7.58
CA VAL A 122 -8.92 6.48 -7.20
C VAL A 122 -9.31 7.73 -7.98
N GLY A 123 -9.03 8.90 -7.39
CA GLY A 123 -9.32 10.15 -8.09
C GLY A 123 -8.99 11.41 -7.30
N ALA A 124 -9.61 12.51 -7.72
CA ALA A 124 -9.43 13.81 -7.14
C ALA A 124 -9.93 13.87 -5.68
N ARG A 125 -9.20 14.61 -4.83
CA ARG A 125 -9.63 14.93 -3.45
C ARG A 125 -10.78 15.95 -3.45
N GLU A 126 -10.73 16.87 -4.40
CA GLU A 126 -11.77 17.86 -4.68
C GLU A 126 -12.49 17.41 -5.96
N ALA A 127 -13.22 16.30 -5.85
CA ALA A 127 -13.96 15.72 -6.97
C ALA A 127 -15.30 16.46 -7.15
N SER A 128 -15.77 16.49 -8.40
CA SER A 128 -17.13 16.95 -8.71
C SER A 128 -18.19 16.01 -8.11
N ASP A 129 -19.41 16.49 -7.88
CA ASP A 129 -20.53 15.65 -7.43
C ASP A 129 -20.77 14.47 -8.42
N ALA A 130 -20.65 14.75 -9.70
CA ALA A 130 -20.73 13.73 -10.74
C ALA A 130 -19.58 12.71 -10.63
N GLY A 131 -18.36 13.16 -10.30
CA GLY A 131 -17.21 12.29 -10.04
C GLY A 131 -17.42 11.39 -8.82
N MET A 132 -17.89 11.96 -7.72
CA MET A 132 -18.23 11.19 -6.51
C MET A 132 -19.34 10.18 -6.77
N SER A 133 -20.40 10.57 -7.50
CA SER A 133 -21.49 9.64 -7.87
C SER A 133 -21.00 8.50 -8.74
N ARG A 134 -20.10 8.76 -9.72
CA ARG A 134 -19.50 7.72 -10.57
C ARG A 134 -18.62 6.77 -9.74
N ALA A 135 -17.82 7.28 -8.80
CA ALA A 135 -17.00 6.46 -7.92
C ALA A 135 -17.85 5.51 -7.07
N HIS A 136 -18.92 6.05 -6.47
CA HIS A 136 -19.87 5.26 -5.68
C HIS A 136 -20.56 4.18 -6.53
N ALA A 137 -21.05 4.53 -7.73
CA ALA A 137 -21.70 3.58 -8.64
C ALA A 137 -20.75 2.48 -9.12
N ALA A 138 -19.50 2.83 -9.47
CA ALA A 138 -18.47 1.87 -9.84
C ALA A 138 -18.17 0.88 -8.72
N ALA A 139 -17.96 1.40 -7.48
CA ALA A 139 -17.76 0.56 -6.30
C ALA A 139 -18.94 -0.40 -6.08
N LYS A 140 -20.18 0.09 -6.19
CA LYS A 140 -21.38 -0.74 -6.02
C LYS A 140 -21.47 -1.87 -7.05
N LYS A 141 -21.12 -1.62 -8.33
CA LYS A 141 -21.08 -2.65 -9.37
C LYS A 141 -20.00 -3.70 -9.06
N LEU A 142 -18.78 -3.28 -8.66
CA LEU A 142 -17.69 -4.17 -8.30
C LEU A 142 -18.03 -5.04 -7.08
N ILE A 143 -18.64 -4.46 -6.04
CA ILE A 143 -19.14 -5.18 -4.86
C ILE A 143 -20.15 -6.26 -5.27
N GLY A 144 -21.06 -5.95 -6.23
CA GLY A 144 -22.02 -6.90 -6.76
C GLY A 144 -21.39 -8.11 -7.46
N ALA A 145 -20.15 -7.99 -7.91
CA ALA A 145 -19.34 -9.03 -8.53
C ALA A 145 -18.29 -9.65 -7.55
N ASP A 146 -18.46 -9.47 -6.25
CA ASP A 146 -17.57 -9.98 -5.20
C ASP A 146 -16.13 -9.47 -5.27
N VAL A 147 -15.91 -8.26 -5.79
CA VAL A 147 -14.61 -7.61 -5.89
C VAL A 147 -14.37 -6.72 -4.66
N THR A 148 -13.21 -6.84 -4.04
CA THR A 148 -12.77 -5.99 -2.94
C THR A 148 -12.31 -4.63 -3.47
N ILE A 149 -12.78 -3.56 -2.86
CA ILE A 149 -12.41 -2.19 -3.23
C ILE A 149 -11.10 -1.80 -2.54
N VAL A 150 -10.16 -1.26 -3.30
CA VAL A 150 -8.93 -0.67 -2.74
C VAL A 150 -8.98 0.85 -2.85
N THR A 151 -8.74 1.56 -1.74
CA THR A 151 -8.73 3.03 -1.74
C THR A 151 -7.71 3.58 -0.78
N GLY A 152 -7.30 4.84 -1.02
CA GLY A 152 -6.40 5.56 -0.14
C GLY A 152 -7.08 6.26 1.04
N LEU A 153 -8.38 6.11 1.19
CA LEU A 153 -9.20 6.78 2.21
C LEU A 153 -9.03 8.31 2.22
N ALA A 154 -8.65 8.91 1.08
CA ALA A 154 -8.57 10.35 0.92
C ALA A 154 -9.97 10.98 0.78
N LYS A 155 -10.06 12.32 0.78
CA LYS A 155 -11.30 13.03 0.43
C LYS A 155 -11.73 12.74 -1.01
N GLY A 156 -12.97 13.08 -1.37
CA GLY A 156 -13.51 13.01 -2.72
C GLY A 156 -13.76 11.58 -3.19
N VAL A 157 -13.16 11.17 -4.31
CA VAL A 157 -13.38 9.88 -4.97
C VAL A 157 -13.17 8.70 -4.02
N ASP A 158 -12.07 8.69 -3.28
CA ASP A 158 -11.72 7.61 -2.35
C ASP A 158 -12.80 7.43 -1.26
N THR A 159 -13.24 8.55 -0.66
CA THR A 159 -14.33 8.54 0.33
C THR A 159 -15.65 8.07 -0.27
N ALA A 160 -15.99 8.48 -1.51
CA ALA A 160 -17.22 8.07 -2.18
C ALA A 160 -17.24 6.56 -2.44
N ALA A 161 -16.13 5.98 -2.89
CA ALA A 161 -15.98 4.53 -3.08
C ALA A 161 -16.09 3.77 -1.74
N ALA A 162 -15.42 4.25 -0.68
CA ALA A 162 -15.49 3.63 0.64
C ALA A 162 -16.89 3.66 1.27
N LYS A 163 -17.63 4.77 1.06
CA LYS A 163 -19.03 4.88 1.49
C LYS A 163 -19.94 3.84 0.81
N ALA A 164 -19.72 3.52 -0.47
CA ALA A 164 -20.48 2.48 -1.14
C ALA A 164 -20.28 1.11 -0.46
N VAL A 165 -19.05 0.81 0.00
CA VAL A 165 -18.77 -0.42 0.76
C VAL A 165 -19.48 -0.39 2.12
N ALA A 166 -19.37 0.71 2.87
CA ALA A 166 -20.02 0.85 4.18
C ALA A 166 -21.53 0.71 4.10
N GLN A 167 -22.14 1.15 2.99
CA GLN A 167 -23.58 1.07 2.72
C GLN A 167 -24.05 -0.25 2.10
N SER A 168 -23.14 -1.20 1.87
CA SER A 168 -23.44 -2.49 1.20
C SER A 168 -24.09 -3.55 2.12
N ASN A 169 -24.42 -3.19 3.36
CA ASN A 169 -24.96 -4.12 4.36
C ASN A 169 -24.09 -5.37 4.58
N GLY A 170 -22.77 -5.18 4.64
CA GLY A 170 -21.79 -6.23 4.90
C GLY A 170 -21.43 -7.10 3.67
N LYS A 171 -21.95 -6.78 2.48
CA LYS A 171 -21.61 -7.52 1.25
C LYS A 171 -20.28 -7.08 0.64
N GLY A 172 -19.90 -5.83 0.83
CA GLY A 172 -18.67 -5.26 0.27
C GLY A 172 -17.49 -5.44 1.20
N ARG A 173 -16.30 -5.59 0.61
CA ARG A 173 -15.01 -5.60 1.29
C ARG A 173 -14.15 -4.44 0.80
N ILE A 174 -13.27 -3.92 1.68
CA ILE A 174 -12.40 -2.80 1.36
C ILE A 174 -11.01 -2.98 1.96
N ILE A 175 -10.01 -2.59 1.20
CA ILE A 175 -8.64 -2.40 1.67
C ILE A 175 -8.35 -0.90 1.66
N GLY A 176 -8.19 -0.33 2.85
CA GLY A 176 -7.72 1.04 3.03
C GLY A 176 -6.20 1.07 3.07
N VAL A 177 -5.55 1.73 2.10
CA VAL A 177 -4.09 1.91 2.11
C VAL A 177 -3.78 3.35 2.48
N ILE A 178 -3.05 3.59 3.57
CA ILE A 178 -2.81 4.94 4.09
C ILE A 178 -1.36 5.38 3.93
N GLY A 179 -1.15 6.68 3.77
CA GLY A 179 0.18 7.32 3.62
C GLY A 179 0.70 7.91 4.94
N THR A 180 0.21 7.40 6.07
CA THR A 180 0.62 7.73 7.43
C THR A 180 0.94 6.44 8.19
N PRO A 181 1.60 6.46 9.35
CA PRO A 181 1.64 5.30 10.23
C PRO A 181 0.23 4.77 10.50
N ILE A 182 0.13 3.48 10.75
CA ILE A 182 -1.16 2.75 10.84
C ILE A 182 -2.10 3.27 11.95
N ASP A 183 -1.56 3.96 12.95
CA ASP A 183 -2.26 4.55 14.09
C ASP A 183 -2.52 6.06 13.94
N GLU A 184 -2.18 6.66 12.79
CA GLU A 184 -2.37 8.07 12.50
C GLU A 184 -3.56 8.27 11.53
N TYR A 185 -4.33 9.35 11.75
CA TYR A 185 -5.51 9.65 10.96
C TYR A 185 -5.26 10.78 9.95
N TYR A 186 -5.43 10.46 8.67
CA TYR A 186 -5.37 11.46 7.61
C TYR A 186 -6.24 11.06 6.39
N PRO A 187 -7.13 11.94 5.93
CA PRO A 187 -7.53 13.21 6.58
C PRO A 187 -8.31 12.96 7.89
N ARG A 188 -8.29 13.92 8.80
CA ARG A 188 -8.94 13.75 10.12
C ARG A 188 -10.44 13.53 10.03
N GLU A 189 -11.09 14.09 9.01
CA GLU A 189 -12.52 13.94 8.74
C GLU A 189 -12.91 12.48 8.46
N ASN A 190 -11.98 11.68 7.94
CA ASN A 190 -12.20 10.26 7.63
C ASN A 190 -11.79 9.32 8.79
N ARG A 191 -11.57 9.84 10.00
CA ARG A 191 -11.18 9.03 11.17
C ARG A 191 -12.15 7.86 11.40
N GLN A 192 -13.46 8.13 11.48
CA GLN A 192 -14.47 7.09 11.71
C GLN A 192 -14.47 6.04 10.59
N LEU A 193 -14.29 6.48 9.34
CA LEU A 193 -14.18 5.59 8.20
C LEU A 193 -12.92 4.73 8.27
N GLN A 194 -11.79 5.31 8.67
CA GLN A 194 -10.53 4.58 8.84
C GLN A 194 -10.64 3.53 9.96
N ASP A 195 -11.24 3.88 11.10
CA ASP A 195 -11.49 2.94 12.20
C ASP A 195 -12.42 1.81 11.75
N TRP A 196 -13.53 2.13 11.07
CA TRP A 196 -14.45 1.14 10.54
C TRP A 196 -13.76 0.15 9.56
N VAL A 197 -12.90 0.66 8.67
CA VAL A 197 -12.10 -0.18 7.75
C VAL A 197 -11.16 -1.09 8.54
N ALA A 198 -10.47 -0.55 9.53
CA ALA A 198 -9.52 -1.29 10.36
C ALA A 198 -10.17 -2.40 11.21
N GLU A 199 -11.42 -2.20 11.65
CA GLU A 199 -12.14 -3.14 12.50
C GLU A 199 -12.88 -4.24 11.72
N ARG A 200 -13.36 -3.93 10.51
CA ARG A 200 -14.25 -4.82 9.76
C ARG A 200 -13.69 -5.31 8.43
N ASN A 201 -12.57 -4.77 8.01
CA ASN A 201 -11.95 -5.03 6.71
C ASN A 201 -10.42 -5.07 6.85
N LEU A 202 -9.69 -4.34 6.04
CA LEU A 202 -8.24 -4.26 6.10
C LEU A 202 -7.75 -2.82 5.95
N LEU A 203 -6.94 -2.38 6.90
CA LEU A 203 -6.16 -1.15 6.81
C LEU A 203 -4.67 -1.51 6.67
N LEU A 204 -4.00 -0.94 5.66
CA LEU A 204 -2.58 -1.17 5.36
C LEU A 204 -1.77 0.12 5.41
N SER A 205 -0.54 0.02 5.91
CA SER A 205 0.47 1.07 5.81
C SER A 205 1.87 0.48 5.66
N GLN A 206 2.73 1.13 4.88
CA GLN A 206 4.17 0.85 4.82
C GLN A 206 5.00 1.96 5.48
N VAL A 207 4.33 2.92 6.14
CA VAL A 207 4.99 4.08 6.73
C VAL A 207 5.58 3.70 8.09
N PRO A 208 6.91 3.83 8.27
CA PRO A 208 7.57 3.46 9.52
C PRO A 208 7.17 4.41 10.65
N PHE A 209 7.04 3.88 11.85
CA PHE A 209 6.65 4.66 13.03
C PHE A 209 7.73 5.66 13.46
N TYR A 210 8.97 5.17 13.62
CA TYR A 210 10.02 5.99 14.23
C TYR A 210 10.53 7.08 13.28
N LYS A 211 10.78 6.75 12.01
CA LYS A 211 11.15 7.75 11.01
C LYS A 211 10.09 8.83 10.89
N TYR A 212 8.81 8.45 10.84
CA TYR A 212 7.70 9.40 10.75
C TYR A 212 7.63 10.35 11.96
N LYS A 213 7.95 9.84 13.17
CA LYS A 213 7.99 10.63 14.41
C LYS A 213 9.09 11.69 14.37
N ILE A 214 10.31 11.31 13.95
CA ILE A 214 11.50 12.18 14.08
C ILE A 214 11.73 13.12 12.90
N GLN A 215 11.12 12.86 11.74
CA GLN A 215 11.34 13.68 10.55
C GLN A 215 10.51 14.97 10.54
N PRO A 216 10.96 16.02 9.82
CA PRO A 216 10.19 17.25 9.63
C PRO A 216 8.83 17.00 8.97
N PHE A 217 7.83 17.80 9.33
CA PHE A 217 6.46 17.69 8.79
C PHE A 217 6.44 17.77 7.26
N THR A 218 7.25 18.63 6.67
CA THR A 218 7.35 18.81 5.20
C THR A 218 7.74 17.54 4.46
N SER A 219 8.52 16.65 5.09
CA SER A 219 8.94 15.38 4.51
C SER A 219 7.85 14.29 4.54
N LYS A 220 6.85 14.43 5.42
CA LYS A 220 5.79 13.42 5.60
C LYS A 220 4.93 13.23 4.35
N ARG A 221 4.78 14.26 3.52
CA ARG A 221 4.03 14.17 2.25
C ARG A 221 4.64 13.20 1.23
N ASN A 222 5.92 12.85 1.37
CA ASN A 222 6.60 11.92 0.46
C ASN A 222 6.08 10.49 0.56
N TYR A 223 5.40 10.11 1.65
CA TYR A 223 4.79 8.78 1.80
C TYR A 223 3.53 8.58 0.94
N PHE A 224 2.85 9.65 0.50
CA PHE A 224 1.63 9.50 -0.32
C PHE A 224 1.91 8.94 -1.72
N PRO A 225 2.95 9.37 -2.47
CA PRO A 225 3.35 8.71 -3.70
C PRO A 225 3.74 7.24 -3.50
N GLU A 226 4.48 6.92 -2.43
CA GLU A 226 4.89 5.54 -2.11
C GLU A 226 3.66 4.67 -1.78
N ARG A 227 2.68 5.21 -1.03
CA ARG A 227 1.41 4.57 -0.76
C ARG A 227 0.63 4.25 -2.04
N ASN A 228 0.62 5.14 -3.01
CA ASN A 228 -0.07 4.92 -4.29
C ASN A 228 0.59 3.78 -5.09
N GLU A 229 1.89 3.56 -4.97
CA GLU A 229 2.57 2.39 -5.54
C GLU A 229 2.14 1.09 -4.83
N LEU A 230 2.00 1.11 -3.51
CA LEU A 230 1.45 -0.03 -2.75
C LEU A 230 0.00 -0.33 -3.16
N MET A 231 -0.84 0.70 -3.35
CA MET A 231 -2.22 0.51 -3.85
C MET A 231 -2.23 -0.21 -5.20
N ALA A 232 -1.36 0.19 -6.13
CA ALA A 232 -1.25 -0.48 -7.41
C ALA A 232 -0.78 -1.95 -7.26
N ALA A 233 0.13 -2.25 -6.33
CA ALA A 233 0.62 -3.60 -6.08
C ALA A 233 -0.45 -4.51 -5.45
N VAL A 234 -1.28 -3.99 -4.55
CA VAL A 234 -2.40 -4.72 -3.93
C VAL A 234 -3.50 -5.04 -4.94
N SER A 235 -3.67 -4.22 -6.00
CA SER A 235 -4.82 -4.27 -6.89
C SER A 235 -4.56 -5.09 -8.15
N ASP A 236 -5.57 -5.82 -8.62
CA ASP A 236 -5.56 -6.50 -9.93
C ASP A 236 -5.80 -5.50 -11.06
N ALA A 237 -6.56 -4.42 -10.81
CA ALA A 237 -6.75 -3.30 -11.72
C ALA A 237 -6.93 -1.97 -10.97
N THR A 238 -6.73 -0.86 -11.67
CA THR A 238 -7.00 0.48 -11.14
C THR A 238 -7.96 1.24 -12.04
N VAL A 239 -9.01 1.82 -11.42
CA VAL A 239 -9.98 2.70 -12.08
C VAL A 239 -9.72 4.14 -11.63
N VAL A 240 -9.41 5.03 -12.57
CA VAL A 240 -9.29 6.47 -12.34
C VAL A 240 -10.60 7.15 -12.73
N VAL A 241 -11.27 7.74 -11.74
CA VAL A 241 -12.59 8.37 -11.95
C VAL A 241 -12.47 9.80 -12.44
N GLU A 242 -11.65 10.59 -11.74
CA GLU A 242 -11.41 12.00 -12.03
C GLU A 242 -10.05 12.40 -11.46
N ALA A 243 -9.21 13.09 -12.23
CA ALA A 243 -7.89 13.51 -11.77
C ALA A 243 -7.39 14.72 -12.56
N SER A 244 -6.70 15.65 -11.89
CA SER A 244 -6.00 16.77 -12.52
C SER A 244 -4.57 16.37 -12.95
N ASP A 245 -3.93 17.21 -13.76
CA ASP A 245 -2.53 17.03 -14.22
C ASP A 245 -1.50 16.99 -13.08
N ARG A 246 -1.85 17.51 -11.90
CA ARG A 246 -1.00 17.52 -10.69
C ARG A 246 -1.41 16.47 -9.67
N SER A 247 -2.35 15.59 -10.02
CA SER A 247 -2.87 14.58 -9.10
C SER A 247 -1.82 13.53 -8.73
N GLY A 248 -1.83 13.13 -7.45
CA GLY A 248 -1.06 11.97 -6.96
C GLY A 248 -1.46 10.63 -7.62
N VAL A 249 -2.64 10.55 -8.24
CA VAL A 249 -3.11 9.39 -9.03
C VAL A 249 -2.14 9.02 -10.15
N LEU A 250 -1.40 10.00 -10.70
CA LEU A 250 -0.41 9.75 -11.76
C LEU A 250 0.76 8.86 -11.28
N HIS A 251 1.07 8.86 -9.98
CA HIS A 251 2.06 7.93 -9.42
C HIS A 251 1.53 6.49 -9.46
N GLN A 252 0.25 6.28 -9.11
CA GLN A 252 -0.38 4.97 -9.19
C GLN A 252 -0.50 4.50 -10.64
N ALA A 253 -0.96 5.35 -11.56
CA ALA A 253 -1.04 5.03 -12.99
C ALA A 253 0.31 4.58 -13.56
N LYS A 254 1.39 5.27 -13.22
CA LYS A 254 2.76 4.86 -13.61
C LYS A 254 3.16 3.52 -12.97
N ALA A 255 2.76 3.26 -11.72
CA ALA A 255 3.04 2.00 -11.05
C ALA A 255 2.30 0.84 -11.71
N CYS A 256 1.02 1.01 -12.07
CA CYS A 256 0.25 0.02 -12.83
C CYS A 256 0.98 -0.40 -14.12
N LEU A 257 1.43 0.58 -14.92
CA LEU A 257 2.19 0.30 -16.16
C LEU A 257 3.48 -0.49 -15.89
N ARG A 258 4.24 -0.13 -14.84
CA ARG A 258 5.48 -0.85 -14.49
C ARG A 258 5.24 -2.30 -14.07
N MET A 259 4.10 -2.59 -13.49
CA MET A 259 3.73 -3.93 -13.00
C MET A 259 2.82 -4.70 -13.98
N GLY A 260 2.53 -4.14 -15.16
CA GLY A 260 1.60 -4.76 -16.12
C GLY A 260 0.16 -4.85 -15.61
N ARG A 261 -0.21 -4.07 -14.58
CA ARG A 261 -1.58 -4.08 -14.02
C ARG A 261 -2.51 -3.22 -14.90
N PRO A 262 -3.70 -3.71 -15.26
CA PRO A 262 -4.68 -2.94 -16.02
C PRO A 262 -5.02 -1.59 -15.39
N LEU A 263 -5.04 -0.55 -16.23
CA LEU A 263 -5.39 0.81 -15.87
C LEU A 263 -6.58 1.29 -16.69
N PHE A 264 -7.67 1.60 -16.02
CA PHE A 264 -8.88 2.12 -16.61
C PHE A 264 -9.06 3.60 -16.28
N ILE A 265 -9.29 4.41 -17.31
CA ILE A 265 -9.57 5.85 -17.15
C ILE A 265 -11.01 6.07 -17.57
N MET A 266 -11.89 6.50 -16.64
CA MET A 266 -13.28 6.77 -17.00
C MET A 266 -13.36 7.74 -18.18
N ARG A 267 -14.23 7.49 -19.15
CA ARG A 267 -14.42 8.31 -20.37
C ARG A 267 -14.55 9.79 -20.03
N SER A 268 -15.34 10.11 -19.01
CA SER A 268 -15.51 11.50 -18.56
C SER A 268 -14.22 12.19 -18.09
N CYS A 269 -13.22 11.43 -17.65
CA CYS A 269 -11.90 11.93 -17.31
C CYS A 269 -10.97 11.93 -18.53
N ALA A 270 -11.04 10.88 -19.37
CA ALA A 270 -10.22 10.74 -20.56
C ALA A 270 -10.49 11.83 -21.60
N GLU A 271 -11.75 12.24 -21.75
CA GLU A 271 -12.21 13.24 -22.73
C GLU A 271 -12.38 14.65 -22.12
N ASN A 272 -11.99 14.85 -20.87
CA ASN A 272 -12.07 16.15 -20.22
C ASN A 272 -11.03 17.12 -20.80
N PRO A 273 -11.43 18.19 -21.51
CA PRO A 273 -10.50 19.14 -22.12
C PRO A 273 -9.68 19.96 -21.12
N ALA A 274 -10.10 19.98 -19.85
CA ALA A 274 -9.39 20.71 -18.79
C ALA A 274 -8.13 19.98 -18.28
N VAL A 275 -7.86 18.71 -18.72
CA VAL A 275 -6.70 17.93 -18.29
C VAL A 275 -5.99 17.32 -19.49
N SER A 276 -4.68 17.24 -19.42
CA SER A 276 -3.83 16.72 -20.50
C SER A 276 -3.20 15.35 -20.18
N TRP A 277 -3.21 14.94 -18.92
CA TRP A 277 -2.52 13.74 -18.47
C TRP A 277 -3.03 12.44 -19.10
N PRO A 278 -4.33 12.25 -19.45
CA PRO A 278 -4.81 11.00 -20.00
C PRO A 278 -4.12 10.62 -21.32
N SER A 279 -3.84 11.61 -22.18
CA SER A 279 -3.16 11.42 -23.46
C SER A 279 -1.76 10.79 -23.33
N ARG A 280 -1.11 10.96 -22.18
CA ARG A 280 0.21 10.35 -21.89
C ARG A 280 0.13 8.86 -21.56
N PHE A 281 -1.07 8.35 -21.30
CA PHE A 281 -1.31 6.96 -20.90
C PHE A 281 -2.12 6.19 -21.92
N ILE A 282 -3.15 6.81 -22.52
CA ILE A 282 -4.00 6.20 -23.57
C ILE A 282 -3.11 5.73 -24.72
N GLY A 283 -3.40 4.51 -25.21
CA GLY A 283 -2.61 3.84 -26.24
C GLY A 283 -1.43 3.01 -25.73
N LYS A 284 -1.11 3.07 -24.43
CA LYS A 284 -0.11 2.17 -23.84
C LYS A 284 -0.73 0.81 -23.51
N PRO A 285 0.05 -0.30 -23.56
CA PRO A 285 -0.42 -1.61 -23.16
C PRO A 285 -1.05 -1.60 -21.76
N GLY A 286 -2.21 -2.27 -21.61
CA GLY A 286 -2.93 -2.37 -20.36
C GLY A 286 -3.72 -1.10 -19.95
N VAL A 287 -3.76 -0.05 -20.80
CA VAL A 287 -4.55 1.16 -20.53
C VAL A 287 -5.79 1.20 -21.41
N GLN A 288 -6.96 1.37 -20.80
CA GLN A 288 -8.24 1.42 -21.49
C GLN A 288 -9.07 2.63 -21.03
N ILE A 289 -9.86 3.19 -21.94
CA ILE A 289 -10.93 4.12 -21.59
C ILE A 289 -12.10 3.29 -21.08
N LEU A 290 -12.59 3.63 -19.89
CA LEU A 290 -13.67 2.90 -19.23
C LEU A 290 -15.03 3.49 -19.58
N ASP A 291 -15.85 2.69 -20.23
CA ASP A 291 -17.25 2.96 -20.53
C ASP A 291 -18.19 2.27 -19.52
N ASP A 292 -17.92 1.00 -19.26
CA ASP A 292 -18.67 0.20 -18.27
C ASP A 292 -17.74 -0.66 -17.42
N ILE A 293 -18.15 -0.89 -16.16
CA ILE A 293 -17.40 -1.70 -15.19
C ILE A 293 -17.22 -3.16 -15.63
N SER A 294 -18.03 -3.69 -16.53
CA SER A 294 -17.84 -5.02 -17.13
C SER A 294 -16.44 -5.18 -17.74
N GLN A 295 -15.89 -4.12 -18.38
CA GLN A 295 -14.53 -4.13 -18.93
C GLN A 295 -13.47 -4.42 -17.86
N VAL A 296 -13.67 -3.89 -16.64
CA VAL A 296 -12.77 -4.15 -15.50
C VAL A 296 -12.90 -5.60 -15.05
N LEU A 297 -14.15 -6.10 -14.94
CA LEU A 297 -14.44 -7.47 -14.51
C LEU A 297 -13.86 -8.51 -15.47
N GLU A 298 -13.98 -8.27 -16.77
CA GLU A 298 -13.36 -9.10 -17.81
C GLU A 298 -11.83 -9.15 -17.66
N ALA A 299 -11.20 -7.99 -17.50
CA ALA A 299 -9.74 -7.89 -17.42
C ALA A 299 -9.14 -8.56 -16.16
N ILE A 300 -9.87 -8.62 -15.03
CA ILE A 300 -9.40 -9.28 -13.80
C ILE A 300 -9.83 -10.75 -13.72
N SER A 301 -10.58 -11.24 -14.68
CA SER A 301 -11.00 -12.64 -14.76
C SER A 301 -10.19 -13.45 -15.78
N ALA A 302 -9.47 -12.76 -16.65
CA ALA A 302 -8.54 -13.34 -17.63
C ALA A 302 -7.22 -13.75 -16.95
#